data_dc1d1d8f14e173ce3733d6924bd8c18d
#
_entry.id   dc1d1d8f14e173ce3733d6924bd8c18d
#
_cell.length_a   1.000
_cell.length_b   1.000
_cell.length_c   1.000
_cell.angle_alpha   90.00
_cell.angle_beta   90.00
_cell.angle_gamma   90.00
#
_symmetry.space_group_name_H-M   'P 1'
#
loop_
_entity.id
_entity.type
_entity.pdbx_description
1 polymer ?
#
loop_
_entity_poly.entity_id
_entity_poly.type
_entity_poly.pdbx_seq_one_letter_code
_entity_poly.pdbx_strand_id
1 'polypeptide(L)'
;MKVYNFSPGPAKLDSSIISKSQEAMYNFQNTGLSILEIGHRSKEFEKLMNSLQENIRNIFNVPTNYFTLFLQGGATFQNTFIANNFDMRDKDLGCLVTGTWGKNTFDDFSKIRETKLSLIHI
;
A
#
# COMPACT_ATOMS: atom_id res chain seq x y z
N MET A 1 -15.12 19.70 -21.74
CA MET A 1 -16.11 18.75 -21.18
C MET A 1 -15.60 18.27 -19.82
N LYS A 2 -16.44 18.32 -18.77
CA LYS A 2 -16.03 17.84 -17.43
C LYS A 2 -16.25 16.34 -17.36
N VAL A 3 -15.19 15.55 -17.18
CA VAL A 3 -15.25 14.10 -17.05
C VAL A 3 -15.18 13.72 -15.57
N TYR A 4 -16.10 12.86 -15.14
CA TYR A 4 -16.10 12.26 -13.82
C TYR A 4 -15.59 10.82 -13.93
N ASN A 5 -14.46 10.53 -13.27
CA ASN A 5 -13.86 9.19 -13.31
C ASN A 5 -14.04 8.51 -11.94
N PHE A 6 -14.78 7.40 -11.93
CA PHE A 6 -15.03 6.53 -10.79
C PHE A 6 -14.41 5.13 -10.97
N SER A 7 -13.36 5.03 -11.78
CA SER A 7 -12.69 3.75 -12.02
C SER A 7 -12.11 3.18 -10.71
N PRO A 8 -12.17 1.87 -10.48
CA PRO A 8 -11.58 1.24 -9.31
C PRO A 8 -10.05 1.25 -9.42
N GLY A 9 -9.41 1.95 -8.51
CA GLY A 9 -7.96 2.16 -8.50
C GLY A 9 -7.55 3.44 -9.22
N PRO A 10 -7.54 3.54 -10.57
CA PRO A 10 -7.13 4.76 -11.28
C PRO A 10 -8.26 5.80 -11.30
N ALA A 11 -8.71 6.22 -10.11
CA ALA A 11 -9.74 7.23 -9.94
C ALA A 11 -9.21 8.63 -10.26
N LYS A 12 -10.15 9.60 -10.35
CA LYS A 12 -9.79 10.99 -10.59
C LYS A 12 -8.96 11.55 -9.44
N LEU A 13 -7.82 12.14 -9.78
CA LEU A 13 -7.04 12.96 -8.88
C LEU A 13 -7.50 14.43 -8.93
N ASP A 14 -7.31 15.13 -7.83
CA ASP A 14 -7.46 16.59 -7.81
C ASP A 14 -6.41 17.24 -8.71
N SER A 15 -6.81 18.33 -9.38
CA SER A 15 -5.91 19.03 -10.31
C SER A 15 -4.66 19.60 -9.63
N SER A 16 -4.77 19.98 -8.35
CA SER A 16 -3.63 20.46 -7.56
C SER A 16 -2.59 19.37 -7.33
N ILE A 17 -3.01 18.13 -7.15
CA ILE A 17 -2.12 16.97 -7.01
C ILE A 17 -1.39 16.70 -8.34
N ILE A 18 -2.13 16.76 -9.45
CA ILE A 18 -1.54 16.59 -10.79
C ILE A 18 -0.47 17.67 -11.05
N SER A 19 -0.79 18.94 -10.77
CA SER A 19 0.16 20.03 -10.96
C SER A 19 1.41 19.89 -10.09
N LYS A 20 1.26 19.54 -8.82
CA LYS A 20 2.40 19.28 -7.92
C LYS A 20 3.25 18.10 -8.36
N SER A 21 2.62 17.05 -8.89
CA SER A 21 3.35 15.88 -9.42
C SER A 21 4.15 16.27 -10.67
N GLN A 22 3.57 17.10 -11.54
CA GLN A 22 4.25 17.60 -12.74
C GLN A 22 5.45 18.49 -12.38
N GLU A 23 5.30 19.38 -11.41
CA GLU A 23 6.39 20.21 -10.87
C GLU A 23 7.50 19.34 -10.27
N ALA A 24 7.14 18.35 -9.46
CA ALA A 24 8.09 17.43 -8.84
C ALA A 24 8.87 16.59 -9.88
N MET A 25 8.23 16.23 -10.99
CA MET A 25 8.91 15.55 -12.11
C MET A 25 9.92 16.44 -12.82
N TYR A 26 9.71 17.74 -12.82
CA TYR A 26 10.61 18.68 -13.47
C TYR A 26 11.72 19.17 -12.54
N ASN A 27 11.37 19.55 -11.32
CA ASN A 27 12.31 20.10 -10.33
C ASN A 27 11.80 19.85 -8.91
N PHE A 28 12.16 18.71 -8.33
CA PHE A 28 11.69 18.32 -7.00
C PHE A 28 12.25 19.25 -5.92
N GLN A 29 11.36 19.98 -5.24
CA GLN A 29 11.70 20.86 -4.11
C GLN A 29 12.88 21.81 -4.38
N ASN A 30 13.00 22.31 -5.61
CA ASN A 30 14.07 23.20 -6.05
C ASN A 30 15.51 22.61 -5.95
N THR A 31 15.63 21.30 -6.03
CA THR A 31 16.92 20.62 -6.02
C THR A 31 17.67 20.71 -7.36
N GLY A 32 16.98 21.11 -8.42
CA GLY A 32 17.48 21.04 -9.79
C GLY A 32 17.36 19.65 -10.41
N LEU A 33 16.82 18.68 -9.67
CA LEU A 33 16.63 17.29 -10.10
C LEU A 33 15.13 16.92 -10.12
N SER A 34 14.78 15.99 -11.01
CA SER A 34 13.49 15.32 -10.99
C SER A 34 13.36 14.45 -9.74
N ILE A 35 12.14 14.27 -9.21
CA ILE A 35 11.88 13.28 -8.15
C ILE A 35 12.32 11.87 -8.58
N LEU A 36 12.31 11.56 -9.87
CA LEU A 36 12.76 10.27 -10.42
C LEU A 36 14.28 10.08 -10.36
N GLU A 37 15.03 11.17 -10.18
CA GLU A 37 16.49 11.19 -10.10
C GLU A 37 16.98 11.27 -8.64
N ILE A 38 16.08 11.48 -7.68
CA ILE A 38 16.42 11.57 -6.26
C ILE A 38 16.82 10.19 -5.71
N GLY A 39 18.04 10.10 -5.23
CA GLY A 39 18.56 8.87 -4.63
C GLY A 39 17.86 8.52 -3.32
N HIS A 40 17.54 7.25 -3.12
CA HIS A 40 16.82 6.75 -1.93
C HIS A 40 17.60 6.94 -0.60
N ARG A 41 18.86 7.34 -0.64
CA ARG A 41 19.70 7.66 0.53
C ARG A 41 19.95 9.16 0.69
N SER A 42 19.33 9.99 -0.15
CA SER A 42 19.48 11.45 -0.04
C SER A 42 18.64 12.01 1.11
N LYS A 43 19.03 13.18 1.58
CA LYS A 43 18.26 13.89 2.62
C LYS A 43 16.86 14.30 2.14
N GLU A 44 16.72 14.57 0.87
CA GLU A 44 15.46 14.93 0.21
C GLU A 44 14.50 13.74 0.25
N PHE A 45 14.99 12.53 -0.07
CA PHE A 45 14.21 11.31 0.01
C PHE A 45 13.84 10.97 1.46
N GLU A 46 14.77 11.10 2.40
CA GLU A 46 14.52 10.88 3.82
C GLU A 46 13.41 11.80 4.34
N LYS A 47 13.45 13.09 4.01
CA LYS A 47 12.39 14.05 4.36
C LYS A 47 11.03 13.65 3.77
N LEU A 48 11.02 13.24 2.51
CA LEU A 48 9.80 12.78 1.84
C LEU A 48 9.21 11.57 2.57
N MET A 49 10.01 10.56 2.87
CA MET A 49 9.57 9.35 3.56
C MET A 49 9.06 9.62 4.97
N ASN A 50 9.76 10.48 5.73
CA ASN A 50 9.32 10.87 7.07
C ASN A 50 7.96 11.60 7.02
N SER A 51 7.79 12.52 6.07
CA SER A 51 6.52 13.21 5.87
C SER A 51 5.38 12.26 5.48
N LEU A 52 5.64 11.28 4.62
CA LEU A 52 4.66 10.26 4.26
C LEU A 52 4.24 9.41 5.46
N GLN A 53 5.19 8.94 6.26
CA GLN A 53 4.91 8.18 7.47
C GLN A 53 4.09 8.99 8.47
N GLU A 54 4.46 10.25 8.68
CA GLU A 54 3.73 11.15 9.58
C GLU A 54 2.30 11.39 9.10
N ASN A 55 2.10 11.65 7.81
CA ASN A 55 0.78 11.83 7.23
C ASN A 55 -0.11 10.59 7.40
N ILE A 56 0.43 9.39 7.14
CA ILE A 56 -0.30 8.14 7.36
C ILE A 56 -0.67 7.98 8.84
N ARG A 57 0.26 8.23 9.75
CA ARG A 57 0.00 8.17 11.19
C ARG A 57 -1.12 9.12 11.62
N ASN A 58 -1.10 10.35 11.12
CA ASN A 58 -2.09 11.36 11.45
C ASN A 58 -3.47 11.03 10.89
N ILE A 59 -3.55 10.58 9.62
CA ILE A 59 -4.81 10.24 8.96
C ILE A 59 -5.50 9.04 9.62
N PHE A 60 -4.72 8.02 9.99
CA PHE A 60 -5.25 6.77 10.53
C PHE A 60 -5.15 6.66 12.05
N ASN A 61 -4.69 7.71 12.74
CA ASN A 61 -4.46 7.71 14.20
C ASN A 61 -3.61 6.52 14.64
N VAL A 62 -2.52 6.24 13.92
CA VAL A 62 -1.65 5.09 14.19
C VAL A 62 -0.90 5.29 15.51
N PRO A 63 -1.05 4.40 16.50
CA PRO A 63 -0.35 4.50 17.78
C PRO A 63 1.17 4.45 17.62
N THR A 64 1.89 5.04 18.57
CA THR A 64 3.35 5.15 18.50
C THR A 64 4.11 3.82 18.59
N ASN A 65 3.46 2.78 19.11
CA ASN A 65 3.99 1.41 19.19
C ASN A 65 3.81 0.59 17.88
N TYR A 66 3.30 1.20 16.80
CA TYR A 66 3.22 0.58 15.47
C TYR A 66 4.22 1.21 14.52
N PHE A 67 4.74 0.41 13.61
CA PHE A 67 5.55 0.88 12.48
C PHE A 67 4.68 1.05 11.24
N THR A 68 4.93 2.13 10.48
CA THR A 68 4.35 2.33 9.15
C THR A 68 5.42 1.94 8.13
N LEU A 69 5.15 0.93 7.33
CA LEU A 69 6.07 0.41 6.31
C LEU A 69 5.48 0.60 4.92
N PHE A 70 6.30 1.07 3.99
CA PHE A 70 5.97 1.12 2.57
C PHE A 70 6.65 -0.04 1.86
N LEU A 71 5.86 -1.02 1.43
CA LEU A 71 6.34 -2.26 0.84
C LEU A 71 5.90 -2.34 -0.61
N GLN A 72 6.72 -2.93 -1.45
CA GLN A 72 6.39 -3.22 -2.84
C GLN A 72 5.44 -4.42 -2.97
N GLY A 73 4.92 -4.66 -4.19
CA GLY A 73 4.10 -5.84 -4.49
C GLY A 73 2.58 -5.61 -4.37
N GLY A 74 2.16 -4.38 -4.05
CA GLY A 74 0.75 -4.01 -3.93
C GLY A 74 0.03 -4.78 -2.81
N ALA A 75 -1.30 -4.74 -2.83
CA ALA A 75 -2.12 -5.41 -1.83
C ALA A 75 -1.98 -6.94 -1.86
N THR A 76 -1.78 -7.54 -3.03
CA THR A 76 -1.65 -8.99 -3.20
C THR A 76 -0.45 -9.54 -2.44
N PHE A 77 0.68 -8.85 -2.48
CA PHE A 77 1.89 -9.32 -1.79
C PHE A 77 1.78 -9.25 -0.27
N GLN A 78 0.83 -8.46 0.27
CA GLN A 78 0.57 -8.42 1.71
C GLN A 78 0.10 -9.76 2.25
N ASN A 79 -0.63 -10.56 1.46
CA ASN A 79 -1.02 -11.92 1.82
C ASN A 79 0.22 -12.79 2.07
N THR A 80 1.21 -12.72 1.18
CA THR A 80 2.49 -13.43 1.33
C THR A 80 3.26 -12.95 2.56
N PHE A 81 3.30 -11.65 2.81
CA PHE A 81 3.98 -11.12 3.99
C PHE A 81 3.32 -11.56 5.30
N ILE A 82 1.98 -11.53 5.37
CA ILE A 82 1.24 -12.01 6.54
C ILE A 82 1.54 -13.48 6.79
N ALA A 83 1.39 -14.33 5.76
CA ALA A 83 1.58 -15.77 5.89
C ALA A 83 3.00 -16.17 6.30
N ASN A 84 4.02 -15.39 5.93
CA ASN A 84 5.41 -15.70 6.23
C ASN A 84 5.95 -15.05 7.51
N ASN A 85 5.37 -13.94 7.96
CA ASN A 85 5.91 -13.17 9.08
C ASN A 85 5.22 -13.45 10.43
N PHE A 86 4.00 -13.96 10.41
CA PHE A 86 3.34 -14.37 11.64
C PHE A 86 3.67 -15.82 11.99
N ASP A 87 4.04 -16.05 13.24
CA ASP A 87 4.26 -17.41 13.75
C ASP A 87 2.92 -18.11 13.95
N MET A 88 2.61 -19.00 13.02
CA MET A 88 1.38 -19.78 13.00
C MET A 88 1.64 -21.28 13.05
N ARG A 89 2.81 -21.71 13.56
CA ARG A 89 3.23 -23.14 13.52
C ARG A 89 2.20 -24.07 14.12
N ASP A 90 1.52 -23.65 15.17
CA ASP A 90 0.52 -24.44 15.89
C ASP A 90 -0.89 -23.85 15.79
N LYS A 91 -1.16 -23.02 14.76
CA LYS A 91 -2.44 -22.34 14.58
C LYS A 91 -2.99 -22.54 13.19
N ASP A 92 -4.29 -22.72 13.11
CA ASP A 92 -5.02 -22.71 11.85
C ASP A 92 -5.14 -21.29 11.32
N LEU A 93 -4.94 -21.15 10.02
CA LEU A 93 -5.23 -19.91 9.32
C LEU A 93 -6.66 -19.96 8.77
N GLY A 94 -7.54 -19.11 9.27
CA GLY A 94 -8.90 -18.96 8.76
C GLY A 94 -8.96 -17.85 7.70
N CYS A 95 -9.58 -18.12 6.55
CA CYS A 95 -9.84 -17.12 5.53
C CYS A 95 -11.34 -16.95 5.29
N LEU A 96 -11.85 -15.73 5.51
CA LEU A 96 -13.24 -15.38 5.22
C LEU A 96 -13.37 -14.98 3.75
N VAL A 97 -14.08 -15.79 2.97
CA VAL A 97 -14.25 -15.55 1.53
C VAL A 97 -15.66 -15.04 1.26
N THR A 98 -15.75 -13.76 0.88
CA THR A 98 -17.00 -13.07 0.53
C THR A 98 -17.07 -12.68 -0.95
N GLY A 99 -16.02 -12.94 -1.74
CA GLY A 99 -15.94 -12.60 -3.15
C GLY A 99 -14.59 -12.95 -3.75
N THR A 100 -14.33 -12.45 -4.97
CA THR A 100 -13.13 -12.78 -5.75
C THR A 100 -11.83 -12.51 -5.01
N TRP A 101 -11.71 -11.37 -4.35
CA TRP A 101 -10.48 -11.01 -3.63
C TRP A 101 -10.24 -11.89 -2.40
N GLY A 102 -11.31 -12.22 -1.66
CA GLY A 102 -11.20 -13.19 -0.57
C GLY A 102 -10.77 -14.56 -1.05
N LYS A 103 -11.30 -15.00 -2.21
CA LYS A 103 -10.88 -16.25 -2.85
C LYS A 103 -9.40 -16.22 -3.23
N ASN A 104 -8.94 -15.16 -3.89
CA ASN A 104 -7.54 -15.01 -4.26
C ASN A 104 -6.62 -15.03 -3.01
N THR A 105 -7.04 -14.36 -1.93
CA THR A 105 -6.31 -14.38 -0.65
C THR A 105 -6.22 -15.81 -0.09
N PHE A 106 -7.30 -16.57 -0.12
CA PHE A 106 -7.31 -17.98 0.29
C PHE A 106 -6.36 -18.82 -0.56
N ASP A 107 -6.42 -18.67 -1.88
CA ASP A 107 -5.57 -19.39 -2.83
C ASP A 107 -4.07 -19.06 -2.60
N ASP A 108 -3.74 -17.81 -2.29
CA ASP A 108 -2.37 -17.40 -1.99
C ASP A 108 -1.87 -17.94 -0.64
N PHE A 109 -2.69 -17.90 0.40
CA PHE A 109 -2.35 -18.49 1.69
C PHE A 109 -2.17 -20.01 1.61
N SER A 110 -3.03 -20.68 0.86
CA SER A 110 -3.01 -22.16 0.72
C SER A 110 -1.76 -22.66 0.01
N LYS A 111 -1.06 -21.84 -0.77
CA LYS A 111 0.24 -22.17 -1.37
C LYS A 111 1.38 -22.16 -0.34
N ILE A 112 1.21 -21.44 0.75
CA ILE A 112 2.25 -21.23 1.76
C ILE A 112 1.98 -22.10 2.99
N ARG A 113 0.71 -22.25 3.37
CA ARG A 113 0.27 -22.97 4.57
C ARG A 113 -1.08 -23.65 4.37
N GLU A 114 -1.34 -24.68 5.16
CA GLU A 114 -2.69 -25.22 5.28
C GLU A 114 -3.64 -24.15 5.77
N THR A 115 -4.71 -23.91 5.01
CA THR A 115 -5.64 -22.81 5.24
C THR A 115 -7.07 -23.33 5.29
N LYS A 116 -7.79 -22.99 6.34
CA LYS A 116 -9.22 -23.33 6.47
C LYS A 116 -10.10 -22.27 5.83
N LEU A 117 -10.96 -22.70 4.93
CA LEU A 117 -11.90 -21.85 4.22
C LEU A 117 -13.17 -21.64 5.05
N SER A 118 -13.55 -20.39 5.26
CA SER A 118 -14.89 -20.03 5.71
C SER A 118 -15.61 -19.29 4.60
N LEU A 119 -16.65 -19.91 4.04
CA LEU A 119 -17.50 -19.30 3.02
C LEU A 119 -18.66 -18.60 3.70
N ILE A 120 -18.81 -17.31 3.45
CA ILE A 120 -20.04 -16.59 3.72
C ILE A 120 -20.68 -16.30 2.36
N HIS A 121 -21.82 -16.92 2.11
CA HIS A 121 -22.68 -16.54 0.98
C HIS A 121 -23.48 -15.32 1.42
N ILE A 122 -23.24 -14.18 0.79
CA ILE A 122 -24.07 -12.98 0.88
C ILE A 122 -25.00 -12.98 -0.32
#